data_38d30a3ca383610ae720188693ad3fbe
#
_entry.id   38d30a3ca383610ae720188693ad3fbe
#
_cell.length_a   1.000
_cell.length_b   1.000
_cell.length_c   1.000
_cell.angle_alpha   90.00
_cell.angle_beta   90.00
_cell.angle_gamma   90.00
#
_symmetry.space_group_name_H-M   'P 1'
#
loop_
_entity.id
_entity.type
_entity.pdbx_description
1 polymer ?
#
loop_
_entity_poly.entity_id
_entity_poly.type
_entity_poly.pdbx_seq_one_letter_code
_entity_poly.pdbx_strand_id
1 'polypeptide(L)'
;MKTFIYILSFFFSISLSAQEMFWYDVIIEVEGEDTVEFEKAVDDFYSDVDFPDDVALTFSSIALKGQDFEGTHILSFVSPSSQSLANLRASLSGEKWENYLDIVRPYVDDVRAVAGNVIFAYKQEQINPIGQACVFKIKSKNVPKFSSAFINLMNTFDFPGFVGLAQITHGTSNGENIVIYGTYDNLNSAFTFGPKNENEVKAFSEFNELTGDISEFTQSWTRVLIKSY
;
A
#
# COMPACT_ATOMS: atom_id res chain seq x y z
N MET A 1 -26.35 -41.55 -42.64
CA MET A 1 -26.65 -40.55 -41.61
C MET A 1 -25.38 -40.28 -40.82
N LYS A 2 -24.70 -39.13 -41.07
CA LYS A 2 -23.49 -38.74 -40.32
C LYS A 2 -23.93 -37.68 -39.34
N THR A 3 -23.86 -38.03 -38.06
CA THR A 3 -24.21 -37.14 -36.94
C THR A 3 -22.99 -36.23 -36.67
N PHE A 4 -23.13 -34.94 -36.93
CA PHE A 4 -22.17 -33.92 -36.61
C PHE A 4 -22.34 -33.53 -35.14
N ILE A 5 -21.38 -33.86 -34.30
CA ILE A 5 -21.31 -33.41 -32.90
C ILE A 5 -20.60 -32.05 -32.91
N TYR A 6 -21.35 -30.98 -32.65
CA TYR A 6 -20.79 -29.65 -32.37
C TYR A 6 -20.32 -29.63 -30.90
N ILE A 7 -19.00 -29.68 -30.70
CA ILE A 7 -18.40 -29.37 -29.41
C ILE A 7 -18.36 -27.83 -29.30
N LEU A 8 -19.31 -27.31 -28.52
CA LEU A 8 -19.34 -25.90 -28.14
C LEU A 8 -18.28 -25.67 -27.06
N SER A 9 -17.09 -25.26 -27.46
CA SER A 9 -16.01 -24.82 -26.55
C SER A 9 -16.44 -23.51 -25.87
N PHE A 10 -16.96 -23.62 -24.68
CA PHE A 10 -17.23 -22.46 -23.81
C PHE A 10 -15.89 -21.93 -23.33
N PHE A 11 -15.34 -20.93 -24.02
CA PHE A 11 -14.24 -20.12 -23.49
C PHE A 11 -14.81 -19.32 -22.32
N PHE A 12 -14.57 -19.82 -21.11
CA PHE A 12 -14.66 -19.02 -19.91
C PHE A 12 -13.52 -17.98 -20.00
N SER A 13 -13.82 -16.82 -20.54
CA SER A 13 -12.98 -15.64 -20.35
C SER A 13 -13.09 -15.31 -18.86
N ILE A 14 -12.11 -15.74 -18.06
CA ILE A 14 -11.90 -15.23 -16.72
C ILE A 14 -11.49 -13.76 -16.95
N SER A 15 -12.46 -12.87 -16.93
CA SER A 15 -12.19 -11.45 -16.77
C SER A 15 -11.56 -11.33 -15.38
N LEU A 16 -10.23 -11.22 -15.29
CA LEU A 16 -9.59 -10.64 -14.14
C LEU A 16 -10.07 -9.17 -14.10
N SER A 17 -11.23 -8.95 -13.52
CA SER A 17 -11.62 -7.65 -13.04
C SER A 17 -10.66 -7.33 -11.91
N ALA A 18 -9.61 -6.56 -12.21
CA ALA A 18 -8.86 -5.91 -11.15
C ALA A 18 -9.90 -5.09 -10.39
N GLN A 19 -10.26 -5.54 -9.19
CA GLN A 19 -11.16 -4.79 -8.33
C GLN A 19 -10.47 -3.47 -8.05
N GLU A 20 -11.09 -2.35 -8.45
CA GLU A 20 -10.56 -1.03 -8.13
C GLU A 20 -10.37 -0.96 -6.62
N MET A 21 -9.21 -0.51 -6.19
CA MET A 21 -8.88 -0.34 -4.78
C MET A 21 -8.26 1.04 -4.59
N PHE A 22 -8.76 1.75 -3.63
CA PHE A 22 -8.31 3.09 -3.24
C PHE A 22 -7.64 3.03 -1.88
N TRP A 23 -6.68 3.90 -1.66
CA TRP A 23 -5.98 4.00 -0.39
C TRP A 23 -5.77 5.46 -0.01
N TYR A 24 -5.68 5.68 1.30
CA TYR A 24 -5.41 6.97 1.91
C TYR A 24 -4.57 6.74 3.16
N ASP A 25 -3.37 7.29 3.19
CA ASP A 25 -2.44 7.19 4.30
C ASP A 25 -2.33 8.53 5.01
N VAL A 26 -2.38 8.50 6.33
CA VAL A 26 -2.01 9.61 7.21
C VAL A 26 -0.67 9.25 7.84
N ILE A 27 0.37 9.99 7.47
CA ILE A 27 1.74 9.82 7.96
C ILE A 27 1.94 10.84 9.06
N ILE A 28 2.35 10.39 10.23
CA ILE A 28 2.41 11.18 11.46
C ILE A 28 3.83 11.12 12.01
N GLU A 29 4.37 12.26 12.42
CA GLU A 29 5.62 12.37 13.16
C GLU A 29 5.32 12.60 14.63
N VAL A 30 5.93 11.77 15.48
CA VAL A 30 5.78 11.79 16.94
C VAL A 30 7.16 11.67 17.56
N GLU A 31 7.50 12.46 18.56
CA GLU A 31 8.73 12.30 19.32
C GLU A 31 8.77 10.95 20.07
N GLY A 32 9.98 10.38 20.22
CA GLY A 32 10.14 9.03 20.75
C GLY A 32 9.62 8.83 22.18
N GLU A 33 9.65 9.89 23.00
CA GLU A 33 9.16 9.86 24.38
C GLU A 33 7.63 9.84 24.49
N ASP A 34 6.91 10.33 23.45
CA ASP A 34 5.46 10.45 23.40
C ASP A 34 4.76 9.28 22.68
N THR A 35 5.54 8.33 22.17
CA THR A 35 5.04 7.22 21.32
C THR A 35 3.94 6.40 22.00
N VAL A 36 4.09 6.06 23.30
CA VAL A 36 3.17 5.17 24.02
C VAL A 36 1.83 5.85 24.25
N GLU A 37 1.83 7.10 24.65
CA GLU A 37 0.65 7.91 24.89
C GLU A 37 -0.10 8.19 23.59
N PHE A 38 0.64 8.50 22.51
CA PHE A 38 0.10 8.69 21.18
C PHE A 38 -0.57 7.40 20.65
N GLU A 39 0.15 6.26 20.67
CA GLU A 39 -0.38 4.97 20.20
C GLU A 39 -1.66 4.58 20.96
N LYS A 40 -1.67 4.80 22.28
CA LYS A 40 -2.85 4.56 23.12
C LYS A 40 -4.02 5.45 22.71
N ALA A 41 -3.80 6.73 22.50
CA ALA A 41 -4.87 7.67 22.14
C ALA A 41 -5.47 7.31 20.75
N VAL A 42 -4.63 6.92 19.79
CA VAL A 42 -5.06 6.42 18.48
C VAL A 42 -5.90 5.15 18.63
N ASP A 43 -5.44 4.20 19.42
CA ASP A 43 -6.18 2.93 19.65
C ASP A 43 -7.52 3.15 20.36
N ASP A 44 -7.55 3.95 21.42
CA ASP A 44 -8.77 4.28 22.14
C ASP A 44 -9.82 4.92 21.21
N PHE A 45 -9.40 5.81 20.30
CA PHE A 45 -10.31 6.47 19.38
C PHE A 45 -10.82 5.54 18.28
N TYR A 46 -9.91 4.91 17.52
CA TYR A 46 -10.29 4.13 16.34
C TYR A 46 -10.96 2.80 16.68
N SER A 47 -10.77 2.25 17.89
CA SER A 47 -11.53 1.09 18.37
C SER A 47 -13.01 1.36 18.55
N ASP A 48 -13.40 2.62 18.70
CA ASP A 48 -14.76 3.09 18.89
C ASP A 48 -15.41 3.67 17.61
N VAL A 49 -14.65 3.68 16.48
CA VAL A 49 -15.17 4.16 15.19
C VAL A 49 -15.98 3.05 14.53
N ASP A 50 -17.18 3.41 14.06
CA ASP A 50 -18.00 2.53 13.21
C ASP A 50 -17.52 2.63 11.76
N PHE A 51 -16.69 1.65 11.34
CA PHE A 51 -16.17 1.61 9.99
C PHE A 51 -17.19 1.04 9.00
N PRO A 52 -17.28 1.59 7.77
CA PRO A 52 -17.96 0.89 6.70
C PRO A 52 -17.36 -0.52 6.48
N ASP A 53 -18.19 -1.52 6.20
CA ASP A 53 -17.79 -2.93 6.04
C ASP A 53 -16.69 -3.16 4.98
N ASP A 54 -16.57 -2.24 4.02
CA ASP A 54 -15.61 -2.30 2.93
C ASP A 54 -14.37 -1.41 3.16
N VAL A 55 -14.20 -0.83 4.35
CA VAL A 55 -13.01 -0.03 4.72
C VAL A 55 -12.19 -0.77 5.75
N ALA A 56 -10.93 -1.02 5.42
CA ALA A 56 -9.94 -1.52 6.37
C ALA A 56 -9.01 -0.38 6.81
N LEU A 57 -8.75 -0.29 8.11
CA LEU A 57 -7.73 0.58 8.69
C LEU A 57 -6.62 -0.27 9.31
N THR A 58 -5.37 0.07 9.00
CA THR A 58 -4.19 -0.43 9.71
C THR A 58 -3.44 0.73 10.36
N PHE A 59 -3.04 0.55 11.61
CA PHE A 59 -2.15 1.43 12.35
C PHE A 59 -0.78 0.77 12.49
N SER A 60 0.28 1.49 12.16
CA SER A 60 1.63 0.94 12.11
C SER A 60 2.67 1.97 12.55
N SER A 61 3.77 1.49 13.17
CA SER A 61 4.99 2.28 13.39
C SER A 61 5.97 2.10 12.23
N ILE A 62 6.84 3.08 11.99
CA ILE A 62 7.90 3.04 10.98
C ILE A 62 9.19 2.57 11.64
N ALA A 63 9.63 1.37 11.27
CA ALA A 63 10.82 0.75 11.84
C ALA A 63 12.11 1.11 11.09
N LEU A 64 12.05 1.23 9.75
CA LEU A 64 13.18 1.59 8.91
C LEU A 64 12.74 2.67 7.93
N LYS A 65 13.55 3.71 7.79
CA LYS A 65 13.24 4.86 6.90
C LYS A 65 14.52 5.49 6.36
N GLY A 66 14.42 6.07 5.17
CA GLY A 66 15.45 6.95 4.63
C GLY A 66 15.56 8.24 5.45
N GLN A 67 16.67 8.96 5.30
CA GLN A 67 16.97 10.18 6.06
C GLN A 67 15.89 11.27 5.86
N ASP A 68 15.32 11.36 4.66
CA ASP A 68 14.36 12.40 4.31
C ASP A 68 12.89 12.00 4.59
N PHE A 69 12.66 10.85 5.23
CA PHE A 69 11.33 10.42 5.65
C PHE A 69 11.13 10.67 7.14
N GLU A 70 10.37 11.69 7.49
CA GLU A 70 10.19 12.13 8.89
C GLU A 70 9.14 11.32 9.65
N GLY A 71 8.14 10.75 8.98
CA GLY A 71 7.06 9.98 9.61
C GLY A 71 7.55 8.87 10.53
N THR A 72 6.90 8.71 11.68
CA THR A 72 7.13 7.65 12.67
C THR A 72 5.98 6.65 12.74
N HIS A 73 4.77 7.10 12.36
CA HIS A 73 3.55 6.28 12.35
C HIS A 73 2.77 6.48 11.05
N ILE A 74 1.97 5.47 10.68
CA ILE A 74 1.05 5.54 9.54
C ILE A 74 -0.29 4.94 9.93
N LEU A 75 -1.37 5.67 9.60
CA LEU A 75 -2.74 5.16 9.51
C LEU A 75 -3.05 4.95 8.04
N SER A 76 -3.24 3.70 7.63
CA SER A 76 -3.54 3.34 6.23
C SER A 76 -4.98 2.87 6.10
N PHE A 77 -5.79 3.62 5.37
CA PHE A 77 -7.17 3.31 5.03
C PHE A 77 -7.24 2.76 3.61
N VAL A 78 -7.89 1.62 3.42
CA VAL A 78 -8.02 0.94 2.12
C VAL A 78 -9.47 0.53 1.91
N SER A 79 -9.99 0.73 0.69
CA SER A 79 -11.35 0.31 0.31
C SER A 79 -11.43 0.06 -1.20
N PRO A 80 -12.29 -0.86 -1.67
CA PRO A 80 -12.67 -0.96 -3.07
C PRO A 80 -13.55 0.22 -3.54
N SER A 81 -14.03 1.05 -2.60
CA SER A 81 -14.91 2.19 -2.85
C SER A 81 -14.27 3.51 -2.41
N SER A 82 -13.95 4.38 -3.34
CA SER A 82 -13.51 5.74 -3.01
C SER A 82 -14.59 6.53 -2.26
N GLN A 83 -15.88 6.22 -2.50
CA GLN A 83 -16.99 6.85 -1.79
C GLN A 83 -17.01 6.44 -0.31
N SER A 84 -16.73 5.16 0.02
CA SER A 84 -16.66 4.69 1.40
C SER A 84 -15.53 5.38 2.16
N LEU A 85 -14.33 5.54 1.55
CA LEU A 85 -13.24 6.32 2.14
C LEU A 85 -13.65 7.78 2.36
N ALA A 86 -14.30 8.40 1.40
CA ALA A 86 -14.76 9.79 1.51
C ALA A 86 -15.83 9.94 2.62
N ASN A 87 -16.76 9.01 2.71
CA ASN A 87 -17.80 9.01 3.73
C ASN A 87 -17.20 8.80 5.13
N LEU A 88 -16.28 7.84 5.29
CA LEU A 88 -15.56 7.67 6.55
C LEU A 88 -14.83 8.96 6.93
N ARG A 89 -14.06 9.56 6.01
CA ARG A 89 -13.35 10.82 6.31
C ARG A 89 -14.29 11.94 6.72
N ALA A 90 -15.47 12.06 6.09
CA ALA A 90 -16.48 13.04 6.44
C ALA A 90 -17.14 12.76 7.80
N SER A 91 -17.29 11.51 8.20
CA SER A 91 -17.84 11.12 9.51
C SER A 91 -16.90 11.44 10.69
N LEU A 92 -15.58 11.51 10.42
CA LEU A 92 -14.58 11.95 11.42
C LEU A 92 -14.70 13.46 11.65
N SER A 93 -15.71 13.85 12.41
CA SER A 93 -16.09 15.24 12.68
C SER A 93 -16.89 15.37 13.98
N GLY A 94 -17.12 16.59 14.44
CA GLY A 94 -17.88 16.88 15.67
C GLY A 94 -17.09 16.66 16.95
N GLU A 95 -17.78 16.70 18.08
CA GLU A 95 -17.15 16.76 19.41
C GLU A 95 -16.22 15.57 19.71
N LYS A 96 -16.60 14.35 19.34
CA LYS A 96 -15.75 13.15 19.55
C LYS A 96 -14.43 13.24 18.78
N TRP A 97 -14.48 13.73 17.53
CA TRP A 97 -13.29 13.94 16.72
C TRP A 97 -12.41 15.07 17.25
N GLU A 98 -13.00 16.21 17.64
CA GLU A 98 -12.26 17.34 18.20
C GLU A 98 -11.57 16.95 19.52
N ASN A 99 -12.26 16.20 20.39
CA ASN A 99 -11.66 15.68 21.63
C ASN A 99 -10.45 14.75 21.33
N TYR A 100 -10.56 13.87 20.32
CA TYR A 100 -9.43 13.06 19.90
C TYR A 100 -8.26 13.92 19.41
N LEU A 101 -8.52 14.91 18.56
CA LEU A 101 -7.48 15.81 18.10
C LEU A 101 -6.81 16.60 19.24
N ASP A 102 -7.58 17.03 20.24
CA ASP A 102 -7.03 17.74 21.41
C ASP A 102 -6.13 16.82 22.26
N ILE A 103 -6.44 15.51 22.33
CA ILE A 103 -5.60 14.53 23.02
C ILE A 103 -4.30 14.25 22.26
N VAL A 104 -4.33 14.07 20.92
CA VAL A 104 -3.15 13.69 20.15
C VAL A 104 -2.25 14.85 19.76
N ARG A 105 -2.81 16.06 19.62
CA ARG A 105 -2.07 17.27 19.18
C ARG A 105 -0.79 17.56 19.97
N PRO A 106 -0.72 17.38 21.30
CA PRO A 106 0.51 17.60 22.06
C PRO A 106 1.67 16.67 21.67
N TYR A 107 1.38 15.52 21.07
CA TYR A 107 2.37 14.48 20.73
C TYR A 107 2.80 14.50 19.27
N VAL A 108 2.16 15.33 18.44
CA VAL A 108 2.32 15.30 16.97
C VAL A 108 3.10 16.52 16.51
N ASP A 109 4.26 16.30 15.91
CA ASP A 109 5.11 17.34 15.34
C ASP A 109 4.70 17.70 13.92
N ASP A 110 4.40 16.69 13.08
CA ASP A 110 3.93 16.90 11.72
C ASP A 110 2.93 15.82 11.29
N VAL A 111 2.02 16.21 10.40
CA VAL A 111 1.04 15.32 9.76
C VAL A 111 0.96 15.61 8.29
N ARG A 112 1.14 14.58 7.47
CA ARG A 112 0.87 14.65 6.04
C ARG A 112 -0.02 13.51 5.58
N ALA A 113 -0.77 13.74 4.51
CA ALA A 113 -1.64 12.73 3.94
C ALA A 113 -1.31 12.52 2.47
N VAL A 114 -1.34 11.26 2.05
CA VAL A 114 -1.18 10.85 0.65
C VAL A 114 -2.30 9.91 0.28
N ALA A 115 -2.75 9.94 -0.97
CA ALA A 115 -3.82 9.07 -1.43
C ALA A 115 -3.63 8.67 -2.90
N GLY A 116 -4.26 7.56 -3.26
CA GLY A 116 -4.17 7.06 -4.61
C GLY A 116 -5.07 5.84 -4.88
N ASN A 117 -4.76 5.18 -5.96
CA ASN A 117 -5.45 3.97 -6.38
C ASN A 117 -4.44 2.86 -6.73
N VAL A 118 -4.85 1.63 -6.52
CA VAL A 118 -4.05 0.44 -6.86
C VAL A 118 -4.19 0.15 -8.36
N ILE A 119 -3.05 -0.04 -9.02
CA ILE A 119 -2.97 -0.44 -10.45
C ILE A 119 -2.99 -1.96 -10.56
N PHE A 120 -2.29 -2.63 -9.65
CA PHE A 120 -2.15 -4.08 -9.62
C PHE A 120 -1.97 -4.55 -8.18
N ALA A 121 -2.61 -5.67 -7.81
CA ALA A 121 -2.45 -6.29 -6.50
C ALA A 121 -2.39 -7.81 -6.62
N TYR A 122 -1.56 -8.43 -5.80
CA TYR A 122 -1.37 -9.87 -5.68
C TYR A 122 -1.50 -10.28 -4.20
N LYS A 123 -2.21 -11.36 -3.92
CA LYS A 123 -2.50 -11.86 -2.56
C LYS A 123 -3.19 -10.79 -1.67
N GLN A 124 -4.26 -10.19 -2.15
CA GLN A 124 -4.97 -9.07 -1.51
C GLN A 124 -5.46 -9.32 -0.07
N GLU A 125 -5.70 -10.57 0.30
CA GLU A 125 -6.30 -10.93 1.60
C GLU A 125 -5.28 -11.08 2.73
N GLN A 126 -3.97 -10.89 2.47
CA GLN A 126 -2.93 -11.10 3.47
C GLN A 126 -2.51 -9.78 4.13
N ILE A 127 -2.91 -9.60 5.39
CA ILE A 127 -2.39 -8.53 6.25
C ILE A 127 -1.23 -9.10 7.06
N ASN A 128 0.00 -8.81 6.62
CA ASN A 128 1.21 -9.25 7.30
C ASN A 128 1.78 -8.15 8.21
N PRO A 129 2.50 -8.53 9.29
CA PRO A 129 2.99 -7.58 10.29
C PRO A 129 4.04 -6.60 9.74
N ILE A 130 4.81 -6.98 8.72
CA ILE A 130 5.83 -6.10 8.12
C ILE A 130 5.35 -5.64 6.77
N GLY A 131 5.47 -4.34 6.50
CA GLY A 131 5.18 -3.77 5.19
C GLY A 131 6.34 -2.88 4.73
N GLN A 132 6.70 -2.95 3.45
CA GLN A 132 7.73 -2.12 2.84
C GLN A 132 7.15 -1.37 1.64
N ALA A 133 7.39 -0.07 1.59
CA ALA A 133 7.10 0.76 0.44
C ALA A 133 8.39 1.19 -0.26
N CYS A 134 8.34 1.17 -1.59
CA CYS A 134 9.34 1.74 -2.48
C CYS A 134 8.64 2.75 -3.39
N VAL A 135 9.04 4.01 -3.32
CA VAL A 135 8.36 5.13 -3.99
C VAL A 135 9.19 5.61 -5.17
N PHE A 136 8.53 5.90 -6.27
CA PHE A 136 9.15 6.26 -7.53
C PHE A 136 8.51 7.50 -8.15
N LYS A 137 9.34 8.23 -8.89
CA LYS A 137 8.92 9.28 -9.80
C LYS A 137 9.05 8.79 -11.23
N ILE A 138 7.94 8.76 -11.96
CA ILE A 138 7.87 8.23 -13.31
C ILE A 138 7.11 9.22 -14.19
N LYS A 139 7.65 9.56 -15.36
CA LYS A 139 6.91 10.39 -16.33
C LYS A 139 5.62 9.68 -16.73
N SER A 140 4.49 10.38 -16.74
CA SER A 140 3.15 9.79 -16.97
C SER A 140 3.08 8.89 -18.21
N LYS A 141 3.77 9.26 -19.30
CA LYS A 141 3.84 8.43 -20.53
C LYS A 141 4.52 7.07 -20.33
N ASN A 142 5.33 6.91 -19.28
CA ASN A 142 6.10 5.70 -19.00
C ASN A 142 5.41 4.81 -17.94
N VAL A 143 4.38 5.31 -17.24
CA VAL A 143 3.65 4.53 -16.23
C VAL A 143 3.12 3.20 -16.79
N PRO A 144 2.50 3.13 -17.98
CA PRO A 144 2.04 1.86 -18.54
C PRO A 144 3.17 0.85 -18.78
N LYS A 145 4.36 1.33 -19.25
CA LYS A 145 5.52 0.47 -19.46
C LYS A 145 6.06 -0.08 -18.15
N PHE A 146 6.18 0.76 -17.12
CA PHE A 146 6.61 0.37 -15.78
C PHE A 146 5.64 -0.65 -15.18
N SER A 147 4.33 -0.39 -15.24
CA SER A 147 3.30 -1.29 -14.72
C SER A 147 3.33 -2.67 -15.41
N SER A 148 3.48 -2.70 -16.74
CA SER A 148 3.59 -3.96 -17.48
C SER A 148 4.84 -4.74 -17.09
N ALA A 149 5.98 -4.07 -16.92
CA ALA A 149 7.23 -4.70 -16.49
C ALA A 149 7.09 -5.28 -15.05
N PHE A 150 6.43 -4.56 -14.14
CA PHE A 150 6.15 -5.02 -12.78
C PHE A 150 5.22 -6.25 -12.77
N ILE A 151 4.14 -6.22 -13.53
CA ILE A 151 3.21 -7.37 -13.65
C ILE A 151 3.94 -8.60 -14.19
N ASN A 152 4.80 -8.43 -15.21
CA ASN A 152 5.60 -9.54 -15.75
C ASN A 152 6.57 -10.11 -14.71
N LEU A 153 7.20 -9.25 -13.90
CA LEU A 153 8.03 -9.69 -12.77
C LEU A 153 7.22 -10.53 -11.79
N MET A 154 6.03 -10.08 -11.40
CA MET A 154 5.15 -10.78 -10.44
C MET A 154 4.61 -12.11 -10.98
N ASN A 155 4.50 -12.29 -12.28
CA ASN A 155 4.15 -13.58 -12.90
C ASN A 155 5.25 -14.65 -12.72
N THR A 156 6.48 -14.24 -12.44
CA THR A 156 7.63 -15.15 -12.27
C THR A 156 8.01 -15.30 -10.80
N PHE A 157 7.78 -14.28 -10.00
CA PHE A 157 8.21 -14.18 -8.61
C PHE A 157 7.13 -14.72 -7.66
N ASP A 158 7.48 -15.68 -6.79
CA ASP A 158 6.58 -16.08 -5.68
C ASP A 158 6.80 -15.14 -4.49
N PHE A 159 6.04 -14.05 -4.48
CA PHE A 159 6.11 -13.08 -3.39
C PHE A 159 5.48 -13.66 -2.11
N PRO A 160 6.11 -13.52 -0.92
CA PRO A 160 5.65 -14.20 0.30
C PRO A 160 4.32 -13.70 0.84
N GLY A 161 3.98 -12.42 0.61
CA GLY A 161 2.77 -11.79 1.13
C GLY A 161 2.00 -11.03 0.06
N PHE A 162 1.23 -10.04 0.49
CA PHE A 162 0.64 -9.06 -0.41
C PHE A 162 1.74 -8.29 -1.14
N VAL A 163 1.54 -8.02 -2.42
CA VAL A 163 2.31 -7.02 -3.15
C VAL A 163 1.40 -6.25 -4.09
N GLY A 164 1.57 -4.94 -4.11
CA GLY A 164 0.79 -4.02 -4.94
C GLY A 164 1.67 -2.99 -5.65
N LEU A 165 1.21 -2.59 -6.82
CA LEU A 165 1.66 -1.41 -7.53
C LEU A 165 0.52 -0.40 -7.47
N ALA A 166 0.78 0.78 -6.94
CA ALA A 166 -0.22 1.81 -6.80
C ALA A 166 0.25 3.14 -7.38
N GLN A 167 -0.72 3.94 -7.84
CA GLN A 167 -0.51 5.32 -8.25
C GLN A 167 -0.81 6.24 -7.08
N ILE A 168 0.09 7.19 -6.81
CA ILE A 168 -0.13 8.30 -5.90
C ILE A 168 -0.77 9.43 -6.71
N THR A 169 -1.97 9.86 -6.32
CA THR A 169 -2.72 10.91 -7.01
C THR A 169 -2.80 12.21 -6.23
N HIS A 170 -2.58 12.16 -4.91
CA HIS A 170 -2.65 13.31 -4.00
C HIS A 170 -1.52 13.26 -2.97
N GLY A 171 -1.08 14.43 -2.51
CA GLY A 171 -0.16 14.55 -1.37
C GLY A 171 1.32 14.27 -1.70
N THR A 172 1.76 14.44 -2.95
CA THR A 172 3.16 14.30 -3.32
C THR A 172 3.92 15.62 -3.13
N SER A 173 5.17 15.54 -2.67
CA SER A 173 6.03 16.72 -2.44
C SER A 173 6.98 16.98 -3.60
N ASN A 174 7.53 15.93 -4.23
CA ASN A 174 8.59 16.04 -5.24
C ASN A 174 8.18 15.44 -6.61
N GLY A 175 6.87 15.16 -6.79
CA GLY A 175 6.31 14.58 -8.01
C GLY A 175 6.41 13.06 -8.08
N GLU A 176 6.59 12.39 -6.93
CA GLU A 176 6.42 10.95 -6.79
C GLU A 176 5.00 10.57 -7.20
N ASN A 177 4.86 9.50 -7.93
CA ASN A 177 3.54 9.12 -8.44
C ASN A 177 3.29 7.62 -8.49
N ILE A 178 4.29 6.81 -8.17
CA ILE A 178 4.16 5.34 -8.13
C ILE A 178 4.75 4.82 -6.82
N VAL A 179 4.07 3.87 -6.21
CA VAL A 179 4.57 3.10 -5.08
C VAL A 179 4.42 1.60 -5.35
N ILE A 180 5.48 0.86 -5.09
CA ILE A 180 5.45 -0.59 -4.92
C ILE A 180 5.38 -0.84 -3.43
N TYR A 181 4.37 -1.57 -2.98
CA TYR A 181 4.19 -1.93 -1.58
C TYR A 181 4.11 -3.44 -1.44
N GLY A 182 4.93 -4.00 -0.56
CA GLY A 182 4.95 -5.43 -0.28
C GLY A 182 4.87 -5.73 1.21
N THR A 183 4.31 -6.89 1.58
CA THR A 183 4.19 -7.31 2.98
C THR A 183 4.88 -8.64 3.24
N TYR A 184 5.35 -8.84 4.47
CA TYR A 184 6.14 -9.99 4.89
C TYR A 184 5.71 -10.47 6.27
N ASP A 185 5.86 -11.76 6.55
CA ASP A 185 5.51 -12.38 7.83
C ASP A 185 6.38 -11.87 8.99
N ASN A 186 7.62 -11.47 8.70
CA ASN A 186 8.58 -10.96 9.68
C ASN A 186 9.72 -10.20 9.00
N LEU A 187 10.55 -9.51 9.80
CA LEU A 187 11.70 -8.74 9.30
C LEU A 187 12.74 -9.61 8.59
N ASN A 188 12.95 -10.86 9.03
CA ASN A 188 13.91 -11.75 8.35
C ASN A 188 13.45 -12.04 6.92
N SER A 189 12.16 -12.30 6.71
CA SER A 189 11.59 -12.50 5.37
C SER A 189 11.74 -11.25 4.50
N ALA A 190 11.60 -10.06 5.09
CA ALA A 190 11.82 -8.79 4.39
C ALA A 190 13.29 -8.58 4.02
N PHE A 191 14.23 -8.85 4.94
CA PHE A 191 15.67 -8.68 4.71
C PHE A 191 16.26 -9.69 3.71
N THR A 192 15.70 -10.89 3.68
CA THR A 192 16.14 -11.95 2.78
C THR A 192 15.35 -12.04 1.49
N PHE A 193 14.42 -11.06 1.27
CA PHE A 193 13.67 -11.00 0.03
C PHE A 193 14.61 -10.72 -1.15
N GLY A 194 14.42 -11.48 -2.23
CA GLY A 194 15.18 -11.35 -3.46
C GLY A 194 15.08 -12.61 -4.31
N PRO A 195 15.68 -12.59 -5.51
CA PRO A 195 15.67 -13.74 -6.42
C PRO A 195 16.35 -14.97 -5.79
N LYS A 196 15.69 -16.14 -5.86
CA LYS A 196 16.14 -17.40 -5.27
C LYS A 196 16.57 -18.46 -6.29
N ASN A 197 16.31 -18.21 -7.57
CA ASN A 197 16.64 -19.10 -8.67
C ASN A 197 16.95 -18.31 -9.95
N GLU A 198 17.50 -18.98 -10.96
CA GLU A 198 17.92 -18.35 -12.22
C GLU A 198 16.75 -17.65 -12.95
N ASN A 199 15.54 -18.19 -12.92
CA ASN A 199 14.39 -17.58 -13.58
C ASN A 199 14.01 -16.26 -12.90
N GLU A 200 14.00 -16.22 -11.57
CA GLU A 200 13.73 -15.00 -10.80
C GLU A 200 14.84 -13.96 -10.99
N VAL A 201 16.11 -14.37 -11.00
CA VAL A 201 17.26 -13.49 -11.31
C VAL A 201 17.08 -12.85 -12.68
N LYS A 202 16.71 -13.65 -13.68
CA LYS A 202 16.47 -13.16 -15.04
C LYS A 202 15.30 -12.19 -15.10
N ALA A 203 14.17 -12.53 -14.49
CA ALA A 203 12.98 -11.65 -14.46
C ALA A 203 13.26 -10.33 -13.75
N PHE A 204 14.04 -10.35 -12.68
CA PHE A 204 14.45 -9.15 -11.96
C PHE A 204 15.41 -8.27 -12.77
N SER A 205 16.35 -8.89 -13.50
CA SER A 205 17.24 -8.18 -14.42
C SER A 205 16.46 -7.52 -15.55
N GLU A 206 15.53 -8.25 -16.18
CA GLU A 206 14.67 -7.70 -17.23
C GLU A 206 13.80 -6.53 -16.73
N PHE A 207 13.24 -6.64 -15.52
CA PHE A 207 12.53 -5.52 -14.90
C PHE A 207 13.41 -4.29 -14.74
N ASN A 208 14.63 -4.45 -14.21
CA ASN A 208 15.57 -3.35 -14.01
C ASN A 208 16.01 -2.71 -15.35
N GLU A 209 16.28 -3.52 -16.38
CA GLU A 209 16.62 -3.03 -17.72
C GLU A 209 15.47 -2.23 -18.36
N LEU A 210 14.23 -2.68 -18.18
CA LEU A 210 13.05 -2.01 -18.75
C LEU A 210 12.68 -0.72 -18.02
N THR A 211 12.99 -0.63 -16.72
CA THR A 211 12.49 0.45 -15.84
C THR A 211 13.57 1.43 -15.42
N GLY A 212 14.85 1.07 -15.43
CA GLY A 212 15.94 1.87 -14.89
C GLY A 212 16.05 3.27 -15.49
N ASP A 213 15.87 3.40 -16.81
CA ASP A 213 15.94 4.71 -17.51
C ASP A 213 14.64 5.53 -17.46
N ILE A 214 13.54 4.93 -16.99
CA ILE A 214 12.21 5.56 -16.99
C ILE A 214 11.63 5.85 -15.62
N SER A 215 12.30 5.38 -14.57
CA SER A 215 11.90 5.58 -13.17
C SER A 215 13.06 6.14 -12.35
N GLU A 216 12.73 6.98 -11.40
CA GLU A 216 13.62 7.51 -10.38
C GLU A 216 13.12 7.01 -9.01
N PHE A 217 13.94 6.20 -8.33
CA PHE A 217 13.65 5.82 -6.94
C PHE A 217 13.86 7.02 -6.04
N THR A 218 12.86 7.36 -5.22
CA THR A 218 12.90 8.55 -4.37
C THR A 218 13.12 8.21 -2.90
N GLN A 219 12.37 7.23 -2.39
CA GLN A 219 12.45 6.84 -0.97
C GLN A 219 11.91 5.44 -0.74
N SER A 220 12.27 4.87 0.42
CA SER A 220 11.61 3.68 0.95
C SER A 220 11.46 3.77 2.47
N TRP A 221 10.47 3.05 2.98
CA TRP A 221 10.27 2.88 4.40
C TRP A 221 9.68 1.48 4.70
N THR A 222 9.90 1.03 5.93
CA THR A 222 9.35 -0.25 6.41
C THR A 222 8.54 0.00 7.67
N ARG A 223 7.31 -0.47 7.66
CA ARG A 223 6.40 -0.38 8.79
C ARG A 223 6.32 -1.70 9.54
N VAL A 224 5.99 -1.61 10.84
CA VAL A 224 5.55 -2.73 11.68
C VAL A 224 4.10 -2.48 12.07
N LEU A 225 3.22 -3.45 11.82
CA LEU A 225 1.80 -3.37 12.17
C LEU A 225 1.65 -3.35 13.70
N ILE A 226 0.94 -2.36 14.20
CA ILE A 226 0.52 -2.26 15.60
C ILE A 226 -0.86 -2.88 15.75
N LYS A 227 -1.83 -2.44 14.91
CA LYS A 227 -3.22 -2.91 14.98
C LYS A 227 -3.96 -2.78 13.65
N SER A 228 -4.97 -3.64 13.44
CA SER A 228 -6.00 -3.53 12.39
C SER A 228 -7.36 -3.32 13.03
N TYR A 229 -8.18 -2.47 12.43
CA TYR A 229 -9.54 -2.14 12.86
C TYR A 229 -10.54 -2.58 11.83
#